data_7dbcf60d9f9f1a3c80b0b1c4d0ce34ee
#
_entry.id   7dbcf60d9f9f1a3c80b0b1c4d0ce34ee
#
_cell.length_a   1.000
_cell.length_b   1.000
_cell.length_c   1.000
_cell.angle_alpha   90.00
_cell.angle_beta   90.00
_cell.angle_gamma   90.00
#
_symmetry.space_group_name_H-M   'P 1'
#
loop_
_entity.id
_entity.type
_entity.pdbx_description
1 polymer ?
#
loop_
_entity_poly.entity_id
_entity_poly.type
_entity_poly.pdbx_seq_one_letter_code
_entity_poly.pdbx_strand_id
1 'polypeptide(L)'
;MLDFKPKSQRTDLKTAIEFLTKVMKRHCTAFILSDFFVRKSFKDELTIANRKHDVIAVQIYDQRTKDLPDVGLMKIKDAETGHEMFIDTSSYRLREAHNEYWLKQQTLLNDIFSKSNVDNISIATGEDFVMKLMILFSKRGQ
;
A
#
# COMPACT_ATOMS: atom_id res chain seq x y z
N MET A 1 -2.82 -12.73 20.92
CA MET A 1 -3.14 -11.66 19.95
C MET A 1 -3.40 -10.41 20.77
N LEU A 2 -2.61 -9.36 20.61
CA LEU A 2 -2.78 -8.13 21.39
C LEU A 2 -4.06 -7.43 20.92
N ASP A 3 -5.00 -7.24 21.86
CA ASP A 3 -6.30 -6.60 21.60
C ASP A 3 -6.12 -5.07 21.56
N PHE A 4 -5.43 -4.61 20.50
CA PHE A 4 -5.17 -3.19 20.31
C PHE A 4 -6.34 -2.55 19.56
N LYS A 5 -7.11 -1.72 20.25
CA LYS A 5 -8.15 -0.89 19.61
C LYS A 5 -7.52 0.40 19.08
N PRO A 6 -7.49 0.63 17.78
CA PRO A 6 -6.93 1.85 17.21
C PRO A 6 -7.75 3.08 17.66
N LYS A 7 -7.05 4.14 18.05
CA LYS A 7 -7.67 5.43 18.43
C LYS A 7 -8.18 6.24 17.22
N SER A 8 -7.79 5.87 16.02
CA SER A 8 -8.17 6.53 14.76
C SER A 8 -8.39 5.47 13.69
N GLN A 9 -9.37 5.69 12.81
CA GLN A 9 -9.62 4.84 11.63
C GLN A 9 -8.78 5.29 10.41
N ARG A 10 -8.06 6.41 10.52
CA ARG A 10 -7.22 6.92 9.44
C ARG A 10 -5.84 6.29 9.49
N THR A 11 -5.38 5.85 8.34
CA THR A 11 -4.01 5.34 8.15
C THR A 11 -3.04 6.53 8.12
N ASP A 12 -2.11 6.57 9.08
CA ASP A 12 -0.98 7.51 9.07
C ASP A 12 0.33 6.72 8.97
N LEU A 13 0.70 6.41 7.74
CA LEU A 13 1.89 5.62 7.44
C LEU A 13 3.17 6.34 7.88
N LYS A 14 3.20 7.66 7.76
CA LYS A 14 4.32 8.49 8.21
C LYS A 14 4.58 8.30 9.71
N THR A 15 3.55 8.48 10.53
CA THR A 15 3.66 8.28 11.99
C THR A 15 4.08 6.85 12.35
N ALA A 16 3.58 5.84 11.64
CA ALA A 16 3.97 4.44 11.86
C ALA A 16 5.46 4.18 11.56
N ILE A 17 5.98 4.72 10.45
CA ILE A 17 7.40 4.59 10.09
C ILE A 17 8.30 5.37 11.06
N GLU A 18 7.90 6.58 11.46
CA GLU A 18 8.62 7.34 12.49
C GLU A 18 8.66 6.58 13.82
N PHE A 19 7.54 5.97 14.22
CA PHE A 19 7.48 5.17 15.44
C PHE A 19 8.45 3.98 15.38
N LEU A 20 8.47 3.22 14.28
CA LEU A 20 9.44 2.15 14.07
C LEU A 20 10.88 2.66 14.31
N THR A 21 11.24 3.77 13.67
CA THR A 21 12.58 4.35 13.74
C THR A 21 12.96 4.84 15.15
N LYS A 22 11.96 5.34 15.91
CA LYS A 22 12.18 5.84 17.29
C LYS A 22 12.28 4.71 18.31
N VAL A 23 11.45 3.67 18.17
CA VAL A 23 11.33 2.59 19.16
C VAL A 23 12.40 1.51 18.96
N MET A 24 12.66 1.13 17.72
CA MET A 24 13.65 0.09 17.42
C MET A 24 15.05 0.69 17.42
N LYS A 25 15.82 0.44 18.49
CA LYS A 25 17.19 0.95 18.61
C LYS A 25 18.24 0.08 17.91
N ARG A 26 17.96 -1.21 17.72
CA ARG A 26 18.83 -2.16 17.04
C ARG A 26 18.36 -2.34 15.59
N HIS A 27 19.31 -2.60 14.71
CA HIS A 27 19.00 -2.97 13.32
C HIS A 27 18.08 -4.19 13.29
N CYS A 28 17.02 -4.14 12.51
CA CYS A 28 16.05 -5.23 12.32
C CYS A 28 15.53 -5.22 10.89
N THR A 29 14.99 -6.34 10.44
CA THR A 29 14.18 -6.41 9.23
C THR A 29 12.75 -6.04 9.60
N ALA A 30 12.19 -5.06 8.89
CA ALA A 30 10.84 -4.54 9.13
C ALA A 30 9.97 -4.67 7.88
N PHE A 31 8.85 -5.38 8.00
CA PHE A 31 7.85 -5.48 6.95
C PHE A 31 6.77 -4.44 7.17
N ILE A 32 6.54 -3.58 6.17
CA ILE A 32 5.45 -2.61 6.17
C ILE A 32 4.36 -3.15 5.23
N LEU A 33 3.25 -3.62 5.82
CA LEU A 33 2.09 -4.14 5.09
C LEU A 33 1.02 -3.05 5.02
N SER A 34 0.69 -2.58 3.83
CA SER A 34 -0.31 -1.53 3.62
C SER A 34 -0.82 -1.57 2.17
N ASP A 35 -1.94 -0.91 1.90
CA ASP A 35 -2.35 -0.56 0.54
C ASP A 35 -1.55 0.62 -0.03
N PHE A 36 -0.87 1.37 0.83
CA PHE A 36 -0.10 2.58 0.52
C PHE A 36 -0.92 3.71 -0.14
N PHE A 37 -2.24 3.65 -0.05
CA PHE A 37 -3.11 4.74 -0.48
C PHE A 37 -3.13 5.86 0.56
N VAL A 38 -2.09 6.71 0.54
CA VAL A 38 -1.96 7.81 1.49
C VAL A 38 -1.87 9.15 0.77
N ARG A 39 -2.53 10.17 1.34
CA ARG A 39 -2.54 11.52 0.76
C ARG A 39 -1.23 12.29 0.97
N LYS A 40 -0.44 11.91 1.97
CA LYS A 40 0.81 12.58 2.34
C LYS A 40 1.99 11.73 1.93
N SER A 41 3.04 12.35 1.40
CA SER A 41 4.30 11.67 1.12
C SER A 41 4.93 11.16 2.43
N PHE A 42 5.44 9.97 2.41
CA PHE A 42 6.18 9.29 3.48
C PHE A 42 7.61 8.91 3.06
N LYS A 43 8.07 9.48 1.94
CA LYS A 43 9.36 9.15 1.33
C LYS A 43 10.53 9.40 2.27
N ASP A 44 10.56 10.55 2.95
CA ASP A 44 11.68 10.94 3.79
C ASP A 44 11.78 10.04 5.02
N GLU A 45 10.64 9.73 5.64
CA GLU A 45 10.55 8.82 6.77
C GLU A 45 10.97 7.41 6.38
N LEU A 46 10.54 6.96 5.18
CA LEU A 46 10.90 5.65 4.65
C LEU A 46 12.42 5.58 4.36
N THR A 47 13.00 6.63 3.81
CA THR A 47 14.44 6.72 3.57
C THR A 47 15.24 6.66 4.87
N ILE A 48 14.79 7.37 5.90
CA ILE A 48 15.42 7.33 7.23
C ILE A 48 15.30 5.94 7.85
N ALA A 49 14.12 5.33 7.77
CA ALA A 49 13.88 3.99 8.28
C ALA A 49 14.78 2.95 7.60
N ASN A 50 14.91 3.02 6.27
CA ASN A 50 15.71 2.06 5.51
C ASN A 50 17.24 2.23 5.73
N ARG A 51 17.68 3.41 6.14
CA ARG A 51 19.10 3.60 6.58
C ARG A 51 19.39 2.96 7.92
N LYS A 52 18.39 2.82 8.78
CA LYS A 52 18.51 2.31 10.15
C LYS A 52 18.18 0.83 10.25
N HIS A 53 17.27 0.37 9.41
CA HIS A 53 16.71 -0.98 9.40
C HIS A 53 16.70 -1.51 7.97
N ASP A 54 16.48 -2.80 7.82
CA ASP A 54 16.20 -3.42 6.53
C ASP A 54 14.68 -3.40 6.29
N VAL A 55 14.20 -2.43 5.52
CA VAL A 55 12.76 -2.21 5.31
C VAL A 55 12.28 -2.87 4.02
N ILE A 56 11.20 -3.63 4.15
CA ILE A 56 10.51 -4.28 3.03
C ILE A 56 9.07 -3.79 2.98
N ALA A 57 8.67 -3.19 1.86
CA ALA A 57 7.30 -2.75 1.64
C ALA A 57 6.48 -3.84 0.94
N VAL A 58 5.38 -4.24 1.56
CA VAL A 58 4.44 -5.21 1.00
C VAL A 58 3.12 -4.50 0.74
N GLN A 59 2.87 -4.15 -0.51
CA GLN A 59 1.59 -3.58 -0.91
C GLN A 59 0.55 -4.70 -1.02
N ILE A 60 -0.58 -4.53 -0.31
CA ILE A 60 -1.72 -5.43 -0.38
C ILE A 60 -2.90 -4.66 -0.95
N TYR A 61 -3.49 -5.14 -2.03
CA TYR A 61 -4.61 -4.47 -2.67
C TYR A 61 -5.68 -5.46 -3.15
N ASP A 62 -6.92 -4.99 -3.24
CA ASP A 62 -7.99 -5.74 -3.89
C ASP A 62 -7.94 -5.52 -5.40
N GLN A 63 -8.09 -6.60 -6.18
CA GLN A 63 -8.12 -6.53 -7.65
C GLN A 63 -9.21 -5.56 -8.15
N ARG A 64 -10.32 -5.45 -7.44
CA ARG A 64 -11.41 -4.52 -7.75
C ARG A 64 -11.05 -3.06 -7.56
N THR A 65 -10.05 -2.78 -6.72
CA THR A 65 -9.50 -1.42 -6.56
C THR A 65 -8.69 -1.00 -7.78
N LYS A 66 -8.11 -1.96 -8.49
CA LYS A 66 -7.40 -1.73 -9.75
C LYS A 66 -8.38 -1.66 -10.92
N ASP A 67 -9.22 -2.67 -11.06
CA ASP A 67 -10.10 -2.85 -12.20
C ASP A 67 -11.56 -2.82 -11.73
N LEU A 68 -12.27 -1.72 -11.95
CA LEU A 68 -13.69 -1.64 -11.65
C LEU A 68 -14.48 -2.61 -12.53
N PRO A 69 -15.28 -3.53 -11.94
CA PRO A 69 -16.09 -4.45 -12.70
C PRO A 69 -17.25 -3.71 -13.40
N ASP A 70 -17.65 -4.20 -14.59
CA ASP A 70 -18.83 -3.73 -15.31
C ASP A 70 -20.08 -4.41 -14.73
N VAL A 71 -20.68 -3.80 -13.72
CA VAL A 71 -21.85 -4.35 -13.01
C VAL A 71 -23.00 -3.33 -12.94
N GLY A 72 -22.93 -2.26 -13.73
CA GLY A 72 -23.92 -1.19 -13.72
C GLY A 72 -23.81 -0.27 -12.52
N LEU A 73 -24.92 0.13 -11.95
CA LEU A 73 -24.95 1.05 -10.80
C LEU A 73 -24.44 0.34 -9.54
N MET A 74 -23.31 0.82 -9.02
CA MET A 74 -22.66 0.26 -7.83
C MET A 74 -22.59 1.30 -6.72
N LYS A 75 -22.92 0.87 -5.49
CA LYS A 75 -22.72 1.66 -4.29
C LYS A 75 -21.32 1.44 -3.77
N ILE A 76 -20.53 2.50 -3.68
CA ILE A 76 -19.21 2.49 -3.07
C ILE A 76 -19.25 3.22 -1.74
N LYS A 77 -18.42 2.75 -0.80
CA LYS A 77 -18.25 3.37 0.51
C LYS A 77 -16.76 3.64 0.75
N ASP A 78 -16.46 4.88 1.05
CA ASP A 78 -15.10 5.26 1.48
C ASP A 78 -14.82 4.65 2.85
N ALA A 79 -13.76 3.85 2.93
CA ALA A 79 -13.41 3.11 4.15
C ALA A 79 -12.95 4.02 5.30
N GLU A 80 -12.37 5.21 4.99
CA GLU A 80 -11.87 6.15 6.00
C GLU A 80 -12.96 7.11 6.50
N THR A 81 -13.80 7.61 5.59
CA THR A 81 -14.81 8.63 5.91
C THR A 81 -16.20 8.04 6.12
N GLY A 82 -16.44 6.81 5.66
CA GLY A 82 -17.75 6.18 5.66
C GLY A 82 -18.72 6.79 4.63
N HIS A 83 -18.28 7.78 3.83
CA HIS A 83 -19.12 8.41 2.81
C HIS A 83 -19.52 7.40 1.74
N GLU A 84 -20.80 7.37 1.42
CA GLU A 84 -21.37 6.47 0.42
C GLU A 84 -21.76 7.27 -0.83
N MET A 85 -21.44 6.71 -2.00
CA MET A 85 -21.84 7.28 -3.28
C MET A 85 -22.21 6.18 -4.28
N PHE A 86 -23.06 6.50 -5.23
CA PHE A 86 -23.37 5.62 -6.34
C PHE A 86 -22.55 6.02 -7.56
N ILE A 87 -21.96 5.02 -8.22
CA ILE A 87 -21.24 5.18 -9.47
C ILE A 87 -21.82 4.21 -10.52
N ASP A 88 -21.90 4.66 -11.76
CA ASP A 88 -22.30 3.78 -12.87
C ASP A 88 -21.06 3.16 -13.51
N THR A 89 -20.82 1.92 -13.14
CA THR A 89 -19.65 1.17 -13.64
C THR A 89 -19.86 0.60 -15.05
N SER A 90 -21.03 0.74 -15.67
CA SER A 90 -21.22 0.44 -17.08
C SER A 90 -20.53 1.46 -17.99
N SER A 91 -20.25 2.66 -17.49
CA SER A 91 -19.52 3.70 -18.20
C SER A 91 -18.06 3.30 -18.45
N TYR A 92 -17.70 3.03 -19.70
CA TYR A 92 -16.32 2.74 -20.11
C TYR A 92 -15.36 3.88 -19.69
N ARG A 93 -15.76 5.15 -19.89
CA ARG A 93 -14.94 6.31 -19.53
C ARG A 93 -14.62 6.35 -18.02
N LEU A 94 -15.57 5.97 -17.18
CA LEU A 94 -15.36 5.94 -15.73
C LEU A 94 -14.36 4.85 -15.35
N ARG A 95 -14.50 3.65 -15.92
CA ARG A 95 -13.55 2.56 -15.69
C ARG A 95 -12.15 2.89 -16.18
N GLU A 96 -12.02 3.50 -17.36
CA GLU A 96 -10.74 3.94 -17.92
C GLU A 96 -10.09 5.00 -17.04
N ALA A 97 -10.81 6.06 -16.64
CA ALA A 97 -10.30 7.09 -15.74
C ALA A 97 -9.87 6.52 -14.38
N HIS A 98 -10.59 5.54 -13.85
CA HIS A 98 -10.22 4.84 -12.64
C HIS A 98 -8.91 4.05 -12.78
N ASN A 99 -8.76 3.32 -13.89
CA ASN A 99 -7.54 2.56 -14.18
C ASN A 99 -6.32 3.48 -14.39
N GLU A 100 -6.50 4.59 -15.11
CA GLU A 100 -5.45 5.62 -15.25
C GLU A 100 -5.02 6.21 -13.89
N TYR A 101 -5.99 6.51 -13.03
CA TYR A 101 -5.72 6.99 -11.67
C TYR A 101 -4.91 5.96 -10.88
N TRP A 102 -5.31 4.67 -10.93
CA TRP A 102 -4.57 3.58 -10.30
C TRP A 102 -3.12 3.51 -10.81
N LEU A 103 -2.92 3.52 -12.12
CA LEU A 103 -1.58 3.47 -12.73
C LEU A 103 -0.70 4.64 -12.29
N LYS A 104 -1.26 5.86 -12.22
CA LYS A 104 -0.55 7.02 -11.68
C LYS A 104 -0.12 6.82 -10.24
N GLN A 105 -1.01 6.31 -9.39
CA GLN A 105 -0.68 6.03 -7.98
C GLN A 105 0.42 4.98 -7.87
N GLN A 106 0.36 3.91 -8.66
CA GLN A 106 1.40 2.88 -8.69
C GLN A 106 2.75 3.43 -9.13
N THR A 107 2.77 4.29 -10.14
CA THR A 107 4.00 4.95 -10.62
C THR A 107 4.62 5.81 -9.53
N LEU A 108 3.83 6.62 -8.85
CA LEU A 108 4.28 7.46 -7.74
C LEU A 108 4.81 6.61 -6.56
N LEU A 109 4.14 5.52 -6.25
CA LEU A 109 4.54 4.61 -5.18
C LEU A 109 5.87 3.91 -5.49
N ASN A 110 6.01 3.41 -6.71
CA ASN A 110 7.26 2.78 -7.18
C ASN A 110 8.42 3.78 -7.18
N ASP A 111 8.18 5.05 -7.53
CA ASP A 111 9.16 6.13 -7.46
C ASP A 111 9.61 6.40 -6.01
N ILE A 112 8.67 6.39 -5.05
CA ILE A 112 8.98 6.52 -3.63
C ILE A 112 9.88 5.36 -3.16
N PHE A 113 9.51 4.11 -3.45
CA PHE A 113 10.29 2.94 -3.04
C PHE A 113 11.68 2.94 -3.67
N SER A 114 11.78 3.21 -4.97
CA SER A 114 13.05 3.30 -5.68
C SER A 114 13.96 4.38 -5.10
N LYS A 115 13.44 5.60 -4.89
CA LYS A 115 14.21 6.72 -4.32
C LYS A 115 14.59 6.52 -2.85
N SER A 116 13.84 5.70 -2.12
CA SER A 116 14.14 5.33 -0.73
C SER A 116 15.01 4.08 -0.61
N ASN A 117 15.36 3.45 -1.76
CA ASN A 117 16.10 2.19 -1.83
C ASN A 117 15.45 1.08 -1.00
N VAL A 118 14.11 1.00 -1.04
CA VAL A 118 13.31 0.02 -0.30
C VAL A 118 12.83 -1.06 -1.23
N ASP A 119 13.11 -2.31 -0.87
CA ASP A 119 12.57 -3.46 -1.59
C ASP A 119 11.06 -3.53 -1.41
N ASN A 120 10.37 -3.78 -2.50
CA ASN A 120 8.92 -3.81 -2.47
C ASN A 120 8.33 -4.95 -3.29
N ILE A 121 7.12 -5.33 -2.92
CA ILE A 121 6.30 -6.32 -3.63
C ILE A 121 4.83 -5.93 -3.53
N SER A 122 4.08 -6.14 -4.62
CA SER A 122 2.63 -5.90 -4.66
C SER A 122 1.90 -7.24 -4.78
N ILE A 123 0.94 -7.46 -3.89
CA ILE A 123 0.17 -8.69 -3.77
C ILE A 123 -1.32 -8.33 -3.85
N ALA A 124 -2.02 -8.84 -4.85
CA ALA A 124 -3.47 -8.74 -4.90
C ALA A 124 -4.11 -9.75 -3.94
N THR A 125 -5.27 -9.43 -3.40
CA THR A 125 -6.07 -10.39 -2.63
C THR A 125 -6.43 -11.60 -3.51
N GLY A 126 -6.18 -12.80 -2.97
CA GLY A 126 -6.41 -14.06 -3.71
C GLY A 126 -5.22 -14.56 -4.52
N GLU A 127 -4.12 -13.79 -4.64
CA GLU A 127 -2.88 -14.28 -5.26
C GLU A 127 -2.06 -15.18 -4.31
N ASP A 128 -1.20 -16.00 -4.89
CA ASP A 128 -0.23 -16.79 -4.13
C ASP A 128 0.89 -15.87 -3.59
N PHE A 129 0.69 -15.40 -2.37
CA PHE A 129 1.64 -14.53 -1.68
C PHE A 129 2.96 -15.24 -1.37
N VAL A 130 2.95 -16.57 -1.18
CA VAL A 130 4.15 -17.36 -0.87
C VAL A 130 5.12 -17.30 -2.03
N MET A 131 4.62 -17.59 -3.23
CA MET A 131 5.42 -17.53 -4.47
C MET A 131 6.04 -16.13 -4.65
N LYS A 132 5.24 -15.06 -4.45
CA LYS A 132 5.72 -13.68 -4.59
C LYS A 132 6.81 -13.34 -3.58
N LEU A 133 6.64 -13.74 -2.32
CA LEU A 133 7.66 -13.55 -1.30
C LEU A 133 8.94 -14.34 -1.60
N MET A 134 8.83 -15.57 -2.08
CA MET A 134 9.99 -16.36 -2.50
C MET A 134 10.78 -15.65 -3.61
N ILE A 135 10.10 -15.08 -4.61
CA ILE A 135 10.76 -14.29 -5.68
C ILE A 135 11.49 -13.08 -5.09
N LEU A 136 10.85 -12.36 -4.16
CA LEU A 136 11.47 -11.21 -3.49
C LEU A 136 12.76 -11.63 -2.77
N PHE A 137 12.71 -12.67 -1.95
CA PHE A 137 13.87 -13.14 -1.20
C PHE A 137 14.96 -13.75 -2.07
N SER A 138 14.60 -14.42 -3.16
CA SER A 138 15.58 -14.95 -4.10
C SER A 138 16.42 -13.83 -4.76
N LYS A 139 15.80 -12.68 -5.03
CA LYS A 139 16.52 -11.50 -5.58
C LYS A 139 17.46 -10.85 -4.56
N ARG A 140 17.15 -10.96 -3.27
CA ARG A 140 17.95 -10.40 -2.18
C ARG A 140 19.13 -11.31 -1.77
N GLY A 141 19.07 -12.58 -2.09
CA GLY A 141 20.12 -13.55 -1.79
C GLY A 141 21.24 -13.64 -2.84
N GLN A 142 21.14 -12.85 -3.91
CA GLN A 142 22.18 -12.71 -4.95
C GLN A 142 23.01 -11.44 -4.70
#